data_910248cae30435030df275bb964aad4b
#
_entry.id   910248cae30435030df275bb964aad4b
#
_cell.length_a   1.000
_cell.length_b   1.000
_cell.length_c   1.000
_cell.angle_alpha   90.00
_cell.angle_beta   90.00
_cell.angle_gamma   90.00
#
_symmetry.space_group_name_H-M   'P 1'
#
loop_
_entity.id
_entity.type
_entity.pdbx_description
1 polymer ?
#
loop_
_entity_poly.entity_id
_entity_poly.type
_entity_poly.pdbx_seq_one_letter_code
_entity_poly.pdbx_strand_id
1 'polypeptide(L)'
;VEKVFHSCKEDIEALLSWTDIRLVNFFDTQLANAFLGETFSISYQDLVKQILGVSIDKNETRSNWIRRPLSNSQLAYAASDVQFLLELYSYQMNIFQDSYKLKWFKEELEFITSKIYLTQDLKVNNESREESNSVSKSKENILFNKFNLLVEDISQREKINSTLFFSKKNQKEFISLILKRGLNSALLEITDWRKSLLRKNLFEIFKNI
;
A
#
# COMPACT_ATOMS: atom_id res chain seq x y z
N VAL A 1 -13.03 17.66 6.17
CA VAL A 1 -11.63 18.06 6.00
C VAL A 1 -10.83 16.86 5.52
N GLU A 2 -9.98 17.04 4.52
CA GLU A 2 -9.02 16.03 4.06
C GLU A 2 -7.81 16.03 5.01
N LYS A 3 -7.29 14.84 5.33
CA LYS A 3 -6.13 14.67 6.21
C LYS A 3 -4.99 14.11 5.37
N VAL A 4 -3.78 14.64 5.55
CA VAL A 4 -2.60 14.21 4.80
C VAL A 4 -1.66 13.44 5.73
N PHE A 5 -1.25 12.26 5.30
CA PHE A 5 -0.33 11.37 6.01
C PHE A 5 0.87 10.99 5.14
N HIS A 6 1.84 10.39 5.76
CA HIS A 6 2.91 9.65 5.09
C HIS A 6 3.02 8.25 5.68
N SER A 7 2.71 7.20 4.88
CA SER A 7 2.67 5.80 5.35
C SER A 7 1.62 5.57 6.46
N CYS A 8 0.38 5.95 6.20
CA CYS A 8 -0.71 6.10 7.19
C CYS A 8 -1.20 4.83 7.89
N LYS A 9 -0.72 3.64 7.52
CA LYS A 9 -1.28 2.38 8.01
C LYS A 9 -1.23 2.27 9.53
N GLU A 10 -0.07 2.51 10.12
CA GLU A 10 0.14 2.44 11.56
C GLU A 10 -0.65 3.53 12.32
N ASP A 11 -0.78 4.71 11.72
CA ASP A 11 -1.60 5.80 12.28
C ASP A 11 -3.08 5.44 12.31
N ILE A 12 -3.60 4.81 11.24
CA ILE A 12 -5.00 4.33 11.19
C ILE A 12 -5.22 3.24 12.23
N GLU A 13 -4.33 2.27 12.35
CA GLU A 13 -4.40 1.19 13.34
C GLU A 13 -4.37 1.76 14.78
N ALA A 14 -3.50 2.74 15.05
CA ALA A 14 -3.40 3.39 16.35
C ALA A 14 -4.64 4.20 16.70
N LEU A 15 -5.14 5.03 15.78
CA LEU A 15 -6.35 5.82 15.97
C LEU A 15 -7.58 4.92 16.20
N LEU A 16 -7.72 3.87 15.41
CA LEU A 16 -8.81 2.92 15.56
C LEU A 16 -8.76 2.20 16.91
N SER A 17 -7.57 1.80 17.36
CA SER A 17 -7.37 1.15 18.66
C SER A 17 -7.65 2.07 19.85
N TRP A 18 -7.43 3.38 19.68
CA TRP A 18 -7.58 4.35 20.76
C TRP A 18 -8.96 4.98 20.84
N THR A 19 -9.61 5.19 19.69
CA THR A 19 -10.84 6.04 19.61
C THR A 19 -12.03 5.35 18.97
N ASP A 20 -11.90 4.16 18.40
CA ASP A 20 -12.88 3.49 17.53
C ASP A 20 -13.34 4.33 16.31
N ILE A 21 -12.66 5.44 16.03
CA ILE A 21 -12.99 6.31 14.91
C ILE A 21 -12.39 5.76 13.63
N ARG A 22 -13.23 5.47 12.63
CA ARG A 22 -12.80 5.13 11.29
C ARG A 22 -12.46 6.40 10.51
N LEU A 23 -11.20 6.51 10.08
CA LEU A 23 -10.74 7.61 9.25
C LEU A 23 -11.38 7.55 7.87
N VAL A 24 -11.85 8.70 7.41
CA VAL A 24 -12.37 8.92 6.05
C VAL A 24 -11.72 10.18 5.47
N ASN A 25 -11.67 10.27 4.17
CA ASN A 25 -11.16 11.42 3.44
C ASN A 25 -9.72 11.79 3.84
N PHE A 26 -8.77 10.99 3.40
CA PHE A 26 -7.35 11.20 3.67
C PHE A 26 -6.50 10.86 2.45
N PHE A 27 -5.28 11.36 2.46
CA PHE A 27 -4.27 11.20 1.43
C PHE A 27 -2.98 10.67 2.05
N ASP A 28 -2.35 9.69 1.39
CA ASP A 28 -1.06 9.13 1.81
C ASP A 28 0.01 9.48 0.78
N THR A 29 0.96 10.31 1.17
CA THR A 29 2.03 10.80 0.29
C THR A 29 3.01 9.70 -0.14
N GLN A 30 3.21 8.64 0.66
CA GLN A 30 4.04 7.49 0.28
C GLN A 30 3.35 6.64 -0.78
N LEU A 31 2.06 6.34 -0.59
CA LEU A 31 1.26 5.61 -1.56
C LEU A 31 1.15 6.39 -2.88
N ALA A 32 0.91 7.70 -2.80
CA ALA A 32 0.87 8.57 -3.98
C ALA A 32 2.17 8.51 -4.77
N ASN A 33 3.32 8.58 -4.09
CA ASN A 33 4.63 8.46 -4.72
C ASN A 33 4.80 7.17 -5.53
N ALA A 34 4.33 6.05 -5.00
CA ALA A 34 4.38 4.76 -5.68
C ALA A 34 3.48 4.71 -6.95
N PHE A 35 2.33 5.37 -6.93
CA PHE A 35 1.47 5.52 -8.13
C PHE A 35 2.08 6.43 -9.19
N LEU A 36 2.93 7.35 -8.79
CA LEU A 36 3.69 8.20 -9.73
C LEU A 36 4.90 7.46 -10.35
N GLY A 37 5.12 6.20 -10.01
CA GLY A 37 6.16 5.34 -10.58
C GLY A 37 7.48 5.33 -9.80
N GLU A 38 7.51 6.03 -8.67
CA GLU A 38 8.67 6.20 -7.82
C GLU A 38 8.80 5.06 -6.78
N THR A 39 9.77 5.17 -5.87
CA THR A 39 10.03 4.18 -4.82
C THR A 39 8.81 3.95 -3.93
N PHE A 40 8.43 2.68 -3.72
CA PHE A 40 7.24 2.31 -2.94
C PHE A 40 7.37 2.66 -1.44
N SER A 41 8.53 2.40 -0.84
CA SER A 41 8.77 2.58 0.61
C SER A 41 9.76 3.71 0.89
N ILE A 42 9.54 4.87 0.27
CA ILE A 42 10.36 6.05 0.56
C ILE A 42 10.05 6.60 1.96
N SER A 43 11.07 7.01 2.72
CA SER A 43 10.82 7.69 3.99
C SER A 43 10.30 9.11 3.76
N TYR A 44 9.59 9.66 4.77
CA TYR A 44 9.11 11.04 4.72
C TYR A 44 10.23 12.04 4.43
N GLN A 45 11.35 11.93 5.16
CA GLN A 45 12.49 12.83 5.01
C GLN A 45 13.12 12.72 3.60
N ASP A 46 13.21 11.50 3.06
CA ASP A 46 13.77 11.31 1.71
C ASP A 46 12.80 11.82 0.63
N LEU A 47 11.47 11.69 0.84
CA LEU A 47 10.47 12.26 -0.06
C LEU A 47 10.50 13.81 -0.05
N VAL A 48 10.58 14.42 1.14
CA VAL A 48 10.75 15.88 1.29
C VAL A 48 12.03 16.36 0.59
N LYS A 49 13.13 15.65 0.79
CA LYS A 49 14.39 15.98 0.14
C LYS A 49 14.30 15.84 -1.39
N GLN A 50 13.67 14.80 -1.88
CA GLN A 50 13.52 14.55 -3.31
C GLN A 50 12.65 15.60 -4.00
N ILE A 51 11.52 15.98 -3.39
CA ILE A 51 10.52 16.87 -4.02
C ILE A 51 10.82 18.35 -3.72
N LEU A 52 11.17 18.66 -2.47
CA LEU A 52 11.31 20.05 -2.01
C LEU A 52 12.77 20.50 -1.85
N GLY A 53 13.74 19.58 -1.95
CA GLY A 53 15.16 19.88 -1.76
C GLY A 53 15.56 20.16 -0.30
N VAL A 54 14.65 19.96 0.67
CA VAL A 54 14.86 20.24 2.09
C VAL A 54 15.35 18.98 2.81
N SER A 55 16.39 19.11 3.63
CA SER A 55 16.89 18.02 4.47
C SER A 55 16.33 18.16 5.89
N ILE A 56 15.68 17.10 6.38
CA ILE A 56 15.14 17.01 7.74
C ILE A 56 16.07 16.15 8.60
N ASP A 57 16.33 16.58 9.83
CA ASP A 57 17.17 15.86 10.78
C ASP A 57 16.46 14.58 11.29
N LYS A 58 17.24 13.49 11.48
CA LYS A 58 16.75 12.18 11.94
C LYS A 58 17.15 11.86 13.40
N ASN A 59 17.65 12.83 14.17
CA ASN A 59 18.29 12.57 15.45
C ASN A 59 17.38 11.95 16.51
N GLU A 60 16.07 12.21 16.48
CA GLU A 60 15.13 11.73 17.50
C GLU A 60 14.34 10.47 17.10
N THR A 61 14.58 9.89 15.93
CA THR A 61 13.83 8.71 15.44
C THR A 61 13.83 7.53 16.41
N ARG A 62 14.93 7.33 17.18
CA ARG A 62 15.10 6.24 18.14
C ARG A 62 15.08 6.69 19.60
N SER A 63 14.62 7.90 19.88
CA SER A 63 14.55 8.42 21.25
C SER A 63 13.41 7.77 22.05
N ASN A 64 13.41 7.94 23.36
CA ASN A 64 12.36 7.39 24.22
C ASN A 64 11.10 8.27 24.17
N TRP A 65 10.18 7.96 23.27
CA TRP A 65 8.92 8.66 23.07
C TRP A 65 7.87 8.42 24.15
N ILE A 66 8.09 7.47 25.07
CA ILE A 66 7.16 7.18 26.18
C ILE A 66 7.40 8.14 27.35
N ARG A 67 8.63 8.60 27.51
CA ARG A 67 8.99 9.52 28.61
C ARG A 67 8.20 10.83 28.53
N ARG A 68 7.75 11.33 29.68
CA ARG A 68 7.12 12.65 29.82
C ARG A 68 7.83 13.49 30.87
N PRO A 69 7.92 14.84 30.65
CA PRO A 69 7.53 15.55 29.42
C PRO A 69 8.48 15.24 28.26
N LEU A 70 8.04 15.47 27.02
CA LEU A 70 8.91 15.40 25.85
C LEU A 70 9.97 16.52 25.91
N SER A 71 11.17 16.25 25.41
CA SER A 71 12.21 17.26 25.27
C SER A 71 11.88 18.26 24.15
N ASN A 72 12.52 19.42 24.16
CA ASN A 72 12.37 20.40 23.08
C ASN A 72 12.82 19.84 21.72
N SER A 73 13.86 19.00 21.69
CA SER A 73 14.29 18.32 20.46
C SER A 73 13.26 17.34 19.94
N GLN A 74 12.61 16.56 20.83
CA GLN A 74 11.52 15.69 20.46
C GLN A 74 10.31 16.45 19.92
N LEU A 75 9.95 17.57 20.55
CA LEU A 75 8.84 18.41 20.07
C LEU A 75 9.15 19.00 18.68
N ALA A 76 10.37 19.51 18.49
CA ALA A 76 10.82 20.03 17.19
C ALA A 76 10.82 18.93 16.11
N TYR A 77 11.29 17.73 16.44
CA TYR A 77 11.27 16.57 15.54
C TYR A 77 9.83 16.19 15.15
N ALA A 78 8.92 16.05 16.12
CA ALA A 78 7.52 15.74 15.85
C ALA A 78 6.83 16.80 14.97
N ALA A 79 7.15 18.08 15.16
CA ALA A 79 6.66 19.15 14.29
C ALA A 79 7.22 19.04 12.86
N SER A 80 8.49 18.67 12.71
CA SER A 80 9.11 18.52 11.38
C SER A 80 8.57 17.33 10.59
N ASP A 81 8.07 16.27 11.27
CA ASP A 81 7.48 15.09 10.60
C ASP A 81 6.12 15.36 9.92
N VAL A 82 5.53 16.53 10.19
CA VAL A 82 4.26 16.92 9.54
C VAL A 82 4.37 18.23 8.74
N GLN A 83 5.46 18.97 8.92
CA GLN A 83 5.64 20.34 8.44
C GLN A 83 5.43 20.48 6.92
N PHE A 84 5.89 19.51 6.13
CA PHE A 84 5.90 19.58 4.67
C PHE A 84 4.83 18.69 4.00
N LEU A 85 3.90 18.12 4.78
CA LEU A 85 2.88 17.22 4.22
C LEU A 85 1.98 17.92 3.21
N LEU A 86 1.61 19.18 3.43
CA LEU A 86 0.74 19.92 2.53
C LEU A 86 1.43 20.32 1.21
N GLU A 87 2.72 20.62 1.26
CA GLU A 87 3.53 20.89 0.08
C GLU A 87 3.70 19.63 -0.77
N LEU A 88 3.98 18.47 -0.13
CA LEU A 88 4.04 17.18 -0.80
C LEU A 88 2.71 16.82 -1.45
N TYR A 89 1.61 16.98 -0.72
CA TYR A 89 0.25 16.79 -1.21
C TYR A 89 -0.02 17.64 -2.46
N SER A 90 0.25 18.94 -2.37
CA SER A 90 0.04 19.89 -3.46
C SER A 90 0.84 19.52 -4.72
N TYR A 91 2.12 19.16 -4.53
CA TYR A 91 2.98 18.69 -5.62
C TYR A 91 2.44 17.43 -6.28
N GLN A 92 2.10 16.41 -5.49
CA GLN A 92 1.61 15.13 -5.99
C GLN A 92 0.24 15.26 -6.64
N MET A 93 -0.67 16.07 -6.07
CA MET A 93 -1.98 16.33 -6.66
C MET A 93 -1.89 17.06 -7.99
N ASN A 94 -0.95 17.98 -8.17
CA ASN A 94 -0.72 18.63 -9.46
C ASN A 94 -0.33 17.63 -10.56
N ILE A 95 0.46 16.58 -10.22
CA ILE A 95 0.81 15.53 -11.17
C ILE A 95 -0.39 14.61 -11.45
N PHE A 96 -1.23 14.36 -10.43
CA PHE A 96 -2.41 13.51 -10.58
C PHE A 96 -3.54 14.14 -11.37
N GLN A 97 -3.63 15.50 -11.47
CA GLN A 97 -4.80 16.23 -11.96
C GLN A 97 -5.33 15.73 -13.31
N ASP A 98 -4.44 15.33 -14.23
CA ASP A 98 -4.81 14.85 -15.56
C ASP A 98 -4.60 13.32 -15.71
N SER A 99 -4.47 12.60 -14.60
CA SER A 99 -4.12 11.19 -14.61
C SER A 99 -5.24 10.29 -14.09
N TYR A 100 -5.58 9.25 -14.86
CA TYR A 100 -6.44 8.16 -14.39
C TYR A 100 -5.91 7.46 -13.14
N LYS A 101 -4.63 7.62 -12.79
CA LYS A 101 -3.99 7.09 -11.60
C LYS A 101 -4.55 7.66 -10.30
N LEU A 102 -5.13 8.86 -10.30
CA LEU A 102 -5.81 9.41 -9.13
C LEU A 102 -7.00 8.52 -8.71
N LYS A 103 -7.76 7.99 -9.68
CA LYS A 103 -8.84 7.04 -9.39
C LYS A 103 -8.29 5.75 -8.78
N TRP A 104 -7.22 5.21 -9.34
CA TRP A 104 -6.56 4.01 -8.81
C TRP A 104 -6.00 4.21 -7.41
N PHE A 105 -5.38 5.36 -7.16
CA PHE A 105 -4.88 5.75 -5.84
C PHE A 105 -6.00 5.77 -4.79
N LYS A 106 -7.13 6.42 -5.10
CA LYS A 106 -8.28 6.49 -4.19
C LYS A 106 -8.85 5.10 -3.89
N GLU A 107 -9.02 4.28 -4.91
CA GLU A 107 -9.49 2.90 -4.77
C GLU A 107 -8.53 2.04 -3.93
N GLU A 108 -7.22 2.19 -4.13
CA GLU A 108 -6.22 1.47 -3.33
C GLU A 108 -6.25 1.88 -1.87
N LEU A 109 -6.40 3.17 -1.62
CA LEU A 109 -6.47 3.72 -0.28
C LEU A 109 -7.70 3.18 0.48
N GLU A 110 -8.86 3.15 -0.16
CA GLU A 110 -10.09 2.56 0.37
C GLU A 110 -9.92 1.06 0.63
N PHE A 111 -9.27 0.34 -0.28
CA PHE A 111 -9.02 -1.09 -0.15
C PHE A 111 -8.09 -1.41 1.03
N ILE A 112 -6.97 -0.69 1.19
CA ILE A 112 -6.06 -0.86 2.32
C ILE A 112 -6.79 -0.60 3.64
N THR A 113 -7.56 0.48 3.69
CA THR A 113 -8.29 0.91 4.88
C THR A 113 -9.38 -0.10 5.27
N SER A 114 -10.13 -0.59 4.29
CA SER A 114 -11.18 -1.60 4.53
C SER A 114 -10.58 -2.90 5.09
N LYS A 115 -9.41 -3.32 4.62
CA LYS A 115 -8.70 -4.49 5.16
C LYS A 115 -8.25 -4.28 6.61
N ILE A 116 -7.78 -3.09 6.97
CA ILE A 116 -7.40 -2.77 8.35
C ILE A 116 -8.63 -2.89 9.26
N TYR A 117 -9.76 -2.30 8.87
CA TYR A 117 -10.99 -2.33 9.65
C TYR A 117 -11.56 -3.75 9.79
N LEU A 118 -11.60 -4.53 8.70
CA LEU A 118 -12.02 -5.92 8.74
C LEU A 118 -11.13 -6.80 9.65
N THR A 119 -9.82 -6.61 9.58
CA THR A 119 -8.89 -7.38 10.42
C THR A 119 -9.11 -7.10 11.90
N GLN A 120 -9.47 -5.89 12.26
CA GLN A 120 -9.75 -5.52 13.64
C GLN A 120 -11.10 -6.09 14.10
N ASP A 121 -12.14 -5.99 13.29
CA ASP A 121 -13.45 -6.59 13.57
C ASP A 121 -13.34 -8.12 13.79
N LEU A 122 -12.48 -8.82 13.01
CA LEU A 122 -12.21 -10.27 13.16
C LEU A 122 -11.40 -10.61 14.41
N LYS A 123 -10.45 -9.77 14.84
CA LYS A 123 -9.71 -9.98 16.10
C LYS A 123 -10.61 -9.93 17.33
N VAL A 124 -11.72 -9.18 17.26
CA VAL A 124 -12.73 -9.11 18.33
C VAL A 124 -13.58 -10.39 18.36
N ASN A 125 -13.73 -11.10 17.24
CA ASN A 125 -14.68 -12.21 17.09
C ASN A 125 -14.06 -13.61 17.08
N ASN A 126 -12.76 -13.81 17.38
CA ASN A 126 -12.08 -15.10 17.49
C ASN A 126 -12.56 -16.15 16.47
N GLU A 127 -12.14 -16.09 15.20
CA GLU A 127 -12.41 -17.17 14.26
C GLU A 127 -11.17 -17.71 13.54
N SER A 128 -11.19 -19.02 13.46
CA SER A 128 -10.26 -20.09 13.13
C SER A 128 -9.47 -19.96 11.81
N ARG A 129 -8.23 -20.48 11.89
CA ARG A 129 -7.31 -20.73 10.76
C ARG A 129 -7.83 -21.84 9.86
N GLU A 130 -7.90 -21.59 8.56
CA GLU A 130 -8.15 -22.64 7.54
C GLU A 130 -6.87 -23.43 7.23
N GLU A 131 -7.04 -24.74 7.09
CA GLU A 131 -5.98 -25.72 6.75
C GLU A 131 -5.49 -25.58 5.30
N SER A 132 -4.20 -25.81 5.09
CA SER A 132 -3.54 -25.73 3.80
C SER A 132 -3.55 -27.07 3.04
N ASN A 133 -4.22 -27.14 1.88
CA ASN A 133 -4.02 -28.21 0.91
C ASN A 133 -2.70 -28.02 0.14
N SER A 134 -1.88 -29.06 0.08
CA SER A 134 -0.58 -29.03 -0.59
C SER A 134 -0.73 -29.10 -2.12
N VAL A 135 -0.52 -27.96 -2.78
CA VAL A 135 -0.34 -27.89 -4.23
C VAL A 135 1.11 -28.20 -4.58
N SER A 136 1.36 -28.86 -5.73
CA SER A 136 2.73 -29.16 -6.19
C SER A 136 3.56 -27.87 -6.33
N LYS A 137 4.59 -27.73 -5.52
CA LYS A 137 5.52 -26.58 -5.49
C LYS A 137 6.11 -26.23 -6.87
N SER A 138 6.26 -27.24 -7.75
CA SER A 138 6.79 -27.05 -9.11
C SER A 138 5.82 -26.24 -9.99
N LYS A 139 4.52 -26.55 -9.97
CA LYS A 139 3.50 -25.79 -10.72
C LYS A 139 3.39 -24.36 -10.21
N GLU A 140 3.39 -24.19 -8.89
CA GLU A 140 3.33 -22.87 -8.26
C GLU A 140 4.49 -21.96 -8.69
N ASN A 141 5.72 -22.49 -8.74
CA ASN A 141 6.90 -21.74 -9.17
C ASN A 141 6.83 -21.32 -10.66
N ILE A 142 6.35 -22.19 -11.55
CA ILE A 142 6.19 -21.87 -12.97
C ILE A 142 5.20 -20.71 -13.14
N LEU A 143 4.07 -20.80 -12.45
CA LEU A 143 3.02 -19.77 -12.48
C LEU A 143 3.52 -18.44 -11.90
N PHE A 144 4.27 -18.51 -10.79
CA PHE A 144 4.88 -17.35 -10.18
C PHE A 144 5.81 -16.61 -11.14
N ASN A 145 6.67 -17.35 -11.86
CA ASN A 145 7.59 -16.74 -12.82
C ASN A 145 6.84 -16.06 -13.97
N LYS A 146 5.82 -16.72 -14.54
CA LYS A 146 4.98 -16.14 -15.59
C LYS A 146 4.21 -14.92 -15.12
N PHE A 147 3.60 -15.00 -13.94
CA PHE A 147 2.86 -13.88 -13.38
C PHE A 147 3.76 -12.72 -13.01
N ASN A 148 4.98 -13.00 -12.50
CA ASN A 148 5.95 -11.96 -12.21
C ASN A 148 6.38 -11.19 -13.47
N LEU A 149 6.63 -11.87 -14.58
CA LEU A 149 6.94 -11.21 -15.86
C LEU A 149 5.78 -10.30 -16.32
N LEU A 150 4.54 -10.76 -16.17
CA LEU A 150 3.37 -9.94 -16.47
C LEU A 150 3.28 -8.70 -15.57
N VAL A 151 3.54 -8.86 -14.27
CA VAL A 151 3.55 -7.73 -13.31
C VAL A 151 4.61 -6.69 -13.69
N GLU A 152 5.82 -7.11 -14.05
CA GLU A 152 6.87 -6.19 -14.48
C GLU A 152 6.51 -5.47 -15.79
N ASP A 153 5.99 -6.19 -16.80
CA ASP A 153 5.57 -5.60 -18.08
C ASP A 153 4.47 -4.54 -17.88
N ILE A 154 3.43 -4.87 -17.13
CA ILE A 154 2.34 -3.92 -16.85
C ILE A 154 2.87 -2.71 -16.06
N SER A 155 3.72 -2.93 -15.07
CA SER A 155 4.26 -1.85 -14.24
C SER A 155 5.09 -0.86 -15.06
N GLN A 156 5.90 -1.36 -15.99
CA GLN A 156 6.69 -0.52 -16.91
C GLN A 156 5.79 0.27 -17.86
N ARG A 157 4.80 -0.38 -18.47
CA ARG A 157 3.87 0.25 -19.40
C ARG A 157 3.04 1.34 -18.74
N GLU A 158 2.50 1.07 -17.57
CA GLU A 158 1.66 2.01 -16.82
C GLU A 158 2.48 3.01 -15.98
N LYS A 159 3.81 2.87 -15.95
CA LYS A 159 4.71 3.71 -15.14
C LYS A 159 4.25 3.79 -13.67
N ILE A 160 4.03 2.62 -13.06
CA ILE A 160 3.72 2.46 -11.62
C ILE A 160 4.77 1.56 -10.99
N ASN A 161 4.95 1.68 -9.69
CA ASN A 161 5.86 0.81 -8.95
C ASN A 161 5.37 -0.64 -8.95
N SER A 162 6.21 -1.62 -9.30
CA SER A 162 5.82 -3.03 -9.40
C SER A 162 5.46 -3.64 -8.03
N THR A 163 6.07 -3.16 -6.95
CA THR A 163 5.72 -3.58 -5.59
C THR A 163 4.33 -3.08 -5.18
N LEU A 164 3.94 -1.88 -5.61
CA LEU A 164 2.58 -1.38 -5.47
C LEU A 164 1.60 -2.24 -6.24
N PHE A 165 1.90 -2.55 -7.50
CA PHE A 165 0.99 -3.35 -8.33
C PHE A 165 0.80 -4.74 -7.74
N PHE A 166 1.89 -5.50 -7.56
CA PHE A 166 1.92 -6.78 -6.84
C PHE A 166 3.30 -7.04 -6.26
N SER A 167 3.45 -6.91 -4.95
CA SER A 167 4.66 -7.35 -4.25
C SER A 167 4.90 -8.85 -4.46
N LYS A 168 6.14 -9.33 -4.33
CA LYS A 168 6.45 -10.77 -4.45
C LYS A 168 5.62 -11.64 -3.50
N LYS A 169 5.32 -11.13 -2.31
CA LYS A 169 4.44 -11.79 -1.35
C LYS A 169 3.01 -11.89 -1.88
N ASN A 170 2.45 -10.76 -2.33
CA ASN A 170 1.08 -10.72 -2.85
C ASN A 170 0.92 -11.56 -4.13
N GLN A 171 1.97 -11.65 -4.98
CA GLN A 171 1.97 -12.55 -6.14
C GLN A 171 1.82 -14.01 -5.73
N LYS A 172 2.58 -14.46 -4.72
CA LYS A 172 2.48 -15.84 -4.19
C LYS A 172 1.12 -16.12 -3.58
N GLU A 173 0.60 -15.20 -2.78
CA GLU A 173 -0.73 -15.31 -2.16
C GLU A 173 -1.83 -15.39 -3.22
N PHE A 174 -1.76 -14.55 -4.25
CA PHE A 174 -2.74 -14.52 -5.35
C PHE A 174 -2.72 -15.82 -6.15
N ILE A 175 -1.53 -16.35 -6.49
CA ILE A 175 -1.40 -17.63 -7.18
C ILE A 175 -1.91 -18.79 -6.32
N SER A 176 -1.54 -18.81 -5.04
CA SER A 176 -2.05 -19.83 -4.10
C SER A 176 -3.58 -19.79 -4.01
N LEU A 177 -4.16 -18.61 -4.02
CA LEU A 177 -5.61 -18.44 -4.00
C LEU A 177 -6.27 -18.94 -5.29
N ILE A 178 -5.68 -18.65 -6.45
CA ILE A 178 -6.15 -19.17 -7.75
C ILE A 178 -6.12 -20.72 -7.76
N LEU A 179 -5.04 -21.30 -7.27
CA LEU A 179 -4.89 -22.76 -7.24
C LEU A 179 -5.87 -23.44 -6.27
N LYS A 180 -6.25 -22.75 -5.19
CA LYS A 180 -7.17 -23.30 -4.18
C LYS A 180 -8.64 -23.06 -4.51
N ARG A 181 -8.99 -21.88 -5.01
CA ARG A 181 -10.39 -21.39 -5.13
C ARG A 181 -10.78 -20.97 -6.55
N GLY A 182 -9.85 -21.07 -7.50
CA GLY A 182 -10.04 -20.65 -8.89
C GLY A 182 -9.84 -19.14 -9.11
N LEU A 183 -9.67 -18.79 -10.39
CA LEU A 183 -9.35 -17.43 -10.83
C LEU A 183 -10.43 -16.39 -10.43
N ASN A 184 -11.71 -16.75 -10.57
CA ASN A 184 -12.80 -15.82 -10.26
C ASN A 184 -12.80 -15.42 -8.77
N SER A 185 -12.56 -16.37 -7.87
CA SER A 185 -12.47 -16.10 -6.43
C SER A 185 -11.27 -15.22 -6.09
N ALA A 186 -10.12 -15.48 -6.72
CA ALA A 186 -8.92 -14.69 -6.51
C ALA A 186 -9.10 -13.23 -7.00
N LEU A 187 -9.83 -13.03 -8.09
CA LEU A 187 -10.12 -11.68 -8.59
C LEU A 187 -11.00 -10.85 -7.64
N LEU A 188 -11.79 -11.47 -6.77
CA LEU A 188 -12.57 -10.73 -5.76
C LEU A 188 -11.71 -10.12 -4.65
N GLU A 189 -10.50 -10.64 -4.45
CA GLU A 189 -9.58 -10.20 -3.40
C GLU A 189 -8.64 -9.06 -3.81
N ILE A 190 -8.77 -8.55 -5.02
CA ILE A 190 -7.96 -7.45 -5.53
C ILE A 190 -8.84 -6.28 -5.99
N THR A 191 -8.25 -5.08 -6.08
CA THR A 191 -8.92 -3.85 -6.53
C THR A 191 -9.33 -3.90 -8.00
N ASP A 192 -10.32 -3.11 -8.39
CA ASP A 192 -10.80 -3.09 -9.78
C ASP A 192 -9.77 -2.51 -10.74
N TRP A 193 -8.93 -1.56 -10.29
CA TRP A 193 -7.85 -1.06 -11.10
C TRP A 193 -6.83 -2.17 -11.44
N ARG A 194 -6.48 -3.06 -10.49
CA ARG A 194 -5.63 -4.23 -10.77
C ARG A 194 -6.31 -5.20 -11.72
N LYS A 195 -7.60 -5.50 -11.50
CA LYS A 195 -8.39 -6.36 -12.40
C LYS A 195 -8.37 -5.84 -13.84
N SER A 196 -8.56 -4.53 -14.01
CA SER A 196 -8.60 -3.90 -15.35
C SER A 196 -7.30 -4.08 -16.13
N LEU A 197 -6.15 -4.01 -15.45
CA LEU A 197 -4.83 -4.19 -16.05
C LEU A 197 -4.49 -5.66 -16.34
N LEU A 198 -4.98 -6.57 -15.49
CA LEU A 198 -4.68 -7.99 -15.61
C LEU A 198 -5.59 -8.73 -16.61
N ARG A 199 -6.83 -8.25 -16.82
CA ARG A 199 -7.94 -8.98 -17.47
C ARG A 199 -7.60 -9.64 -18.80
N LYS A 200 -6.79 -8.97 -19.64
CA LYS A 200 -6.44 -9.50 -20.97
C LYS A 200 -5.46 -10.67 -20.92
N ASN A 201 -4.59 -10.73 -19.95
CA ASN A 201 -3.43 -11.63 -19.93
C ASN A 201 -3.55 -12.76 -18.90
N LEU A 202 -4.41 -12.60 -17.88
CA LEU A 202 -4.58 -13.63 -16.86
C LEU A 202 -5.14 -14.94 -17.40
N PHE A 203 -6.13 -14.88 -18.31
CA PHE A 203 -6.71 -16.08 -18.90
C PHE A 203 -5.69 -16.90 -19.67
N GLU A 204 -4.70 -16.28 -20.34
CA GLU A 204 -3.66 -17.01 -21.05
C GLU A 204 -2.69 -17.73 -20.11
N ILE A 205 -2.33 -17.09 -18.97
CA ILE A 205 -1.43 -17.67 -17.98
C ILE A 205 -2.08 -18.85 -17.27
N PHE A 206 -3.39 -18.75 -16.97
CA PHE A 206 -4.12 -19.69 -16.14
C PHE A 206 -5.06 -20.62 -16.91
N LYS A 207 -5.05 -20.60 -18.26
CA LYS A 207 -5.95 -21.38 -19.14
C LYS A 207 -5.85 -22.91 -18.99
N ASN A 208 -4.74 -23.42 -18.44
CA ASN A 208 -4.46 -24.85 -18.32
C ASN A 208 -4.40 -25.32 -16.85
N ILE A 209 -5.09 -24.63 -15.95
CA ILE A 209 -5.26 -24.98 -14.54
C ILE A 209 -6.70 -25.36 -14.27
#